data_680bafb18ee947e97bbabfdd03af73ab
#
_entry.id   680bafb18ee947e97bbabfdd03af73ab
#
_cell.length_a   1.000
_cell.length_b   1.000
_cell.length_c   1.000
_cell.angle_alpha   90.00
_cell.angle_beta   90.00
_cell.angle_gamma   90.00
#
_symmetry.space_group_name_H-M   'P 1'
#
loop_
_entity.id
_entity.type
_entity.pdbx_description
1 polymer ?
#
loop_
_entity_poly.entity_id
_entity_poly.type
_entity_poly.pdbx_seq_one_letter_code
_entity_poly.pdbx_strand_id
1 'polypeptide(L)'
;MNVPFLDLKAINARHAAELKAAAGRVIDSGWYVLGDEVKAFESEYASWVGSPHCVGTSDGLSALVLALRGWKELGLLKEGDAVAVSANTYIASVLAITENRLRPVLVEPDEDSFNLCPLKLAAALTPDIKAVLAVHLYGQLADMPAISKLCRERGLLLLEDAAQAHGAQIDSIKAGAWGDAAAFSFYPTKNLGALGDAGALTCKDAKHAEMVRALRNYGSKEKYLNLVQGPNDRLDEMQAAFLRVKLKCLDADNRHRRAVALRYRNEIRNPAVRLPTVRVGEDSHVWHLFIVRVADRARFQHAMAAAGVQTQVHYPIPPHKQAAYAQELVGLSFTLTEAIHREVVSLPISPVMTETQVAAVVAAVDAYRA
;
A
#
# COMPACT_ATOMS: atom_id res chain seq x y z
N MET A 1 23.51 -14.08 -15.77
CA MET A 1 22.05 -13.93 -16.08
C MET A 1 21.62 -12.55 -15.60
N ASN A 2 20.76 -11.85 -16.32
CA ASN A 2 20.23 -10.57 -15.82
C ASN A 2 18.84 -10.82 -15.20
N VAL A 3 18.70 -10.52 -13.89
CA VAL A 3 17.44 -10.62 -13.16
C VAL A 3 16.93 -9.21 -12.91
N PRO A 4 15.90 -8.74 -13.65
CA PRO A 4 15.34 -7.41 -13.45
C PRO A 4 14.65 -7.32 -12.07
N PHE A 5 14.62 -6.13 -11.48
CA PHE A 5 13.89 -5.92 -10.23
C PHE A 5 12.39 -6.22 -10.38
N LEU A 6 11.79 -5.76 -11.48
CA LEU A 6 10.40 -6.00 -11.86
C LEU A 6 10.25 -5.89 -13.37
N ASP A 7 9.64 -6.90 -14.01
CA ASP A 7 9.37 -6.90 -15.45
C ASP A 7 7.88 -6.66 -15.74
N LEU A 8 7.48 -5.38 -15.79
CA LEU A 8 6.10 -5.00 -16.11
C LEU A 8 5.66 -5.43 -17.51
N LYS A 9 6.59 -5.52 -18.48
CA LYS A 9 6.29 -6.00 -19.83
C LYS A 9 5.87 -7.47 -19.78
N ALA A 10 6.65 -8.32 -19.11
CA ALA A 10 6.33 -9.73 -18.97
C ALA A 10 5.04 -9.95 -18.15
N ILE A 11 4.84 -9.18 -17.07
CA ILE A 11 3.62 -9.25 -16.26
C ILE A 11 2.38 -8.97 -17.11
N ASN A 12 2.38 -7.88 -17.88
CA ASN A 12 1.22 -7.48 -18.68
C ASN A 12 1.05 -8.31 -19.96
N ALA A 13 2.13 -8.89 -20.51
CA ALA A 13 2.07 -9.75 -21.69
C ALA A 13 1.19 -10.97 -21.48
N ARG A 14 1.06 -11.48 -20.24
CA ARG A 14 0.17 -12.61 -19.89
C ARG A 14 -1.31 -12.32 -20.16
N HIS A 15 -1.68 -11.04 -20.15
CA HIS A 15 -3.06 -10.55 -20.27
C HIS A 15 -3.25 -9.66 -21.52
N ALA A 16 -2.31 -9.72 -22.49
CA ALA A 16 -2.26 -8.74 -23.57
C ALA A 16 -3.53 -8.73 -24.43
N ALA A 17 -4.13 -9.89 -24.71
CA ALA A 17 -5.35 -10.01 -25.51
C ALA A 17 -6.55 -9.41 -24.75
N GLU A 18 -6.73 -9.77 -23.50
CA GLU A 18 -7.83 -9.30 -22.65
C GLU A 18 -7.73 -7.80 -22.35
N LEU A 19 -6.49 -7.29 -22.12
CA LEU A 19 -6.26 -5.85 -21.92
C LEU A 19 -6.60 -5.05 -23.18
N LYS A 20 -6.20 -5.53 -24.37
CA LYS A 20 -6.56 -4.89 -25.65
C LYS A 20 -8.07 -4.93 -25.90
N ALA A 21 -8.72 -6.05 -25.60
CA ALA A 21 -10.18 -6.16 -25.71
C ALA A 21 -10.90 -5.23 -24.72
N ALA A 22 -10.39 -5.08 -23.49
CA ALA A 22 -10.93 -4.15 -22.51
C ALA A 22 -10.79 -2.69 -22.98
N ALA A 23 -9.63 -2.32 -23.53
CA ALA A 23 -9.44 -0.99 -24.13
C ALA A 23 -10.41 -0.74 -25.28
N GLY A 24 -10.60 -1.72 -26.17
CA GLY A 24 -11.57 -1.64 -27.27
C GLY A 24 -12.98 -1.34 -26.77
N ARG A 25 -13.47 -2.08 -25.77
CA ARG A 25 -14.80 -1.84 -25.18
C ARG A 25 -14.98 -0.41 -24.67
N VAL A 26 -13.97 0.13 -23.97
CA VAL A 26 -14.05 1.52 -23.47
C VAL A 26 -14.05 2.53 -24.62
N ILE A 27 -13.19 2.33 -25.64
CA ILE A 27 -13.14 3.20 -26.81
C ILE A 27 -14.46 3.20 -27.55
N ASP A 28 -15.02 2.00 -27.81
CA ASP A 28 -16.26 1.82 -28.55
C ASP A 28 -17.49 2.37 -27.79
N SER A 29 -17.44 2.39 -26.45
CA SER A 29 -18.52 2.95 -25.63
C SER A 29 -18.66 4.47 -25.75
N GLY A 30 -17.56 5.18 -26.07
CA GLY A 30 -17.50 6.65 -26.04
C GLY A 30 -17.66 7.27 -24.65
N TRP A 31 -17.64 6.44 -23.58
CA TRP A 31 -17.76 6.90 -22.19
C TRP A 31 -16.47 6.64 -21.42
N TYR A 32 -15.82 7.69 -20.93
CA TYR A 32 -14.43 7.58 -20.44
C TYR A 32 -14.27 7.89 -18.95
N VAL A 33 -15.30 8.41 -18.27
CA VAL A 33 -15.25 8.83 -16.86
C VAL A 33 -16.54 8.47 -16.14
N LEU A 34 -16.43 7.82 -14.97
CA LEU A 34 -17.57 7.43 -14.09
C LEU A 34 -18.67 6.62 -14.81
N GLY A 35 -18.28 5.75 -15.72
CA GLY A 35 -19.18 4.87 -16.48
C GLY A 35 -19.30 3.48 -15.87
N ASP A 36 -19.52 2.50 -16.74
CA ASP A 36 -19.88 1.14 -16.33
C ASP A 36 -18.67 0.29 -15.92
N GLU A 37 -17.46 0.54 -16.48
CA GLU A 37 -16.27 -0.18 -16.06
C GLU A 37 -15.85 0.23 -14.63
N VAL A 38 -15.97 1.52 -14.29
CA VAL A 38 -15.71 2.01 -12.91
C VAL A 38 -16.73 1.42 -11.94
N LYS A 39 -18.02 1.46 -12.25
CA LYS A 39 -19.07 0.88 -11.39
C LYS A 39 -18.87 -0.63 -11.17
N ALA A 40 -18.54 -1.36 -12.24
CA ALA A 40 -18.30 -2.78 -12.16
C ALA A 40 -17.03 -3.09 -11.36
N PHE A 41 -15.94 -2.34 -11.57
CA PHE A 41 -14.72 -2.49 -10.79
C PHE A 41 -14.96 -2.22 -9.29
N GLU A 42 -15.65 -1.13 -8.94
CA GLU A 42 -15.99 -0.80 -7.56
C GLU A 42 -16.77 -1.95 -6.89
N SER A 43 -17.75 -2.51 -7.57
CA SER A 43 -18.54 -3.64 -7.07
C SER A 43 -17.73 -4.93 -6.92
N GLU A 44 -16.95 -5.28 -7.96
CA GLU A 44 -16.09 -6.47 -7.98
C GLU A 44 -15.00 -6.39 -6.92
N TYR A 45 -14.37 -5.21 -6.76
CA TYR A 45 -13.29 -5.01 -5.80
C TYR A 45 -13.82 -4.97 -4.36
N ALA A 46 -14.95 -4.31 -4.09
CA ALA A 46 -15.62 -4.33 -2.79
C ALA A 46 -15.93 -5.78 -2.35
N SER A 47 -16.53 -6.55 -3.25
CA SER A 47 -16.83 -7.98 -3.01
C SER A 47 -15.56 -8.80 -2.76
N TRP A 48 -14.52 -8.59 -3.56
CA TRP A 48 -13.27 -9.33 -3.43
C TRP A 48 -12.52 -9.02 -2.12
N VAL A 49 -12.53 -7.74 -1.68
CA VAL A 49 -11.97 -7.31 -0.39
C VAL A 49 -12.81 -7.81 0.79
N GLY A 50 -14.12 -7.91 0.62
CA GLY A 50 -15.08 -8.16 1.70
C GLY A 50 -15.52 -6.88 2.42
N SER A 51 -15.53 -5.76 1.71
CA SER A 51 -16.04 -4.46 2.20
C SER A 51 -17.38 -4.13 1.56
N PRO A 52 -18.32 -3.49 2.27
CA PRO A 52 -19.63 -3.15 1.68
C PRO A 52 -19.54 -2.08 0.59
N HIS A 53 -18.54 -1.22 0.62
CA HIS A 53 -18.40 -0.12 -0.34
C HIS A 53 -16.98 -0.02 -0.88
N CYS A 54 -16.88 0.33 -2.18
CA CYS A 54 -15.64 0.75 -2.84
C CYS A 54 -15.91 2.02 -3.66
N VAL A 55 -14.94 2.91 -3.71
CA VAL A 55 -14.99 4.17 -4.45
C VAL A 55 -13.66 4.35 -5.18
N GLY A 56 -13.65 4.30 -6.51
CA GLY A 56 -12.45 4.50 -7.32
C GLY A 56 -11.97 5.94 -7.28
N THR A 57 -10.65 6.14 -7.21
CA THR A 57 -9.97 7.45 -7.14
C THR A 57 -8.85 7.52 -8.18
N SER A 58 -8.28 8.71 -8.40
CA SER A 58 -7.17 8.91 -9.34
C SER A 58 -5.91 8.13 -8.98
N ASP A 59 -5.63 7.97 -7.68
CA ASP A 59 -4.46 7.27 -7.15
C ASP A 59 -4.64 6.91 -5.65
N GLY A 60 -3.63 6.27 -5.06
CA GLY A 60 -3.68 5.84 -3.65
C GLY A 60 -3.53 6.98 -2.64
N LEU A 61 -2.78 8.05 -2.97
CA LEU A 61 -2.69 9.22 -2.10
C LEU A 61 -4.04 9.95 -2.05
N SER A 62 -4.67 10.17 -3.20
CA SER A 62 -6.02 10.71 -3.30
C SER A 62 -7.03 9.89 -2.49
N ALA A 63 -6.94 8.56 -2.51
CA ALA A 63 -7.80 7.70 -1.69
C ALA A 63 -7.63 7.97 -0.18
N LEU A 64 -6.39 8.12 0.32
CA LEU A 64 -6.10 8.48 1.70
C LEU A 64 -6.60 9.88 2.06
N VAL A 65 -6.32 10.86 1.19
CA VAL A 65 -6.74 12.26 1.37
C VAL A 65 -8.26 12.35 1.44
N LEU A 66 -8.96 11.71 0.49
CA LEU A 66 -10.42 11.73 0.44
C LEU A 66 -11.07 10.98 1.60
N ALA A 67 -10.44 9.91 2.13
CA ALA A 67 -10.90 9.23 3.33
C ALA A 67 -10.94 10.16 4.52
N LEU A 68 -9.81 10.82 4.82
CA LEU A 68 -9.69 11.76 5.93
C LEU A 68 -10.57 13.00 5.72
N ARG A 69 -10.63 13.52 4.49
CA ARG A 69 -11.50 14.64 4.14
C ARG A 69 -12.97 14.28 4.32
N GLY A 70 -13.39 13.11 3.91
CA GLY A 70 -14.75 12.60 4.09
C GLY A 70 -15.16 12.55 5.56
N TRP A 71 -14.29 12.10 6.45
CA TRP A 71 -14.52 12.13 7.89
C TRP A 71 -14.61 13.55 8.44
N LYS A 72 -13.84 14.52 7.91
CA LYS A 72 -13.97 15.95 8.28
C LYS A 72 -15.31 16.53 7.84
N GLU A 73 -15.74 16.28 6.61
CA GLU A 73 -17.04 16.77 6.11
C GLU A 73 -18.23 16.18 6.88
N LEU A 74 -18.07 14.95 7.41
CA LEU A 74 -19.05 14.30 8.28
C LEU A 74 -18.96 14.73 9.75
N GLY A 75 -18.03 15.62 10.11
CA GLY A 75 -17.85 16.12 11.49
C GLY A 75 -17.21 15.11 12.45
N LEU A 76 -16.62 14.01 11.93
CA LEU A 76 -15.92 13.00 12.74
C LEU A 76 -14.48 13.41 13.07
N LEU A 77 -13.87 14.24 12.23
CA LEU A 77 -12.57 14.89 12.43
C LEU A 77 -12.70 16.39 12.23
N LYS A 78 -11.77 17.14 12.80
CA LYS A 78 -11.62 18.59 12.58
C LYS A 78 -10.16 18.97 12.38
N GLU A 79 -9.89 20.14 11.82
CA GLU A 79 -8.53 20.64 11.65
C GLU A 79 -7.78 20.67 12.99
N GLY A 80 -6.52 20.26 12.98
CA GLY A 80 -5.67 20.16 14.16
C GLY A 80 -5.80 18.84 14.94
N ASP A 81 -6.83 18.02 14.71
CA ASP A 81 -6.89 16.67 15.29
C ASP A 81 -5.65 15.84 14.87
N ALA A 82 -5.20 14.99 15.78
CA ALA A 82 -4.04 14.17 15.54
C ALA A 82 -4.40 12.79 14.96
N VAL A 83 -3.53 12.30 14.07
CA VAL A 83 -3.60 10.96 13.48
C VAL A 83 -2.30 10.23 13.77
N ALA A 84 -2.38 9.09 14.49
CA ALA A 84 -1.22 8.25 14.73
C ALA A 84 -0.90 7.41 13.48
N VAL A 85 0.37 7.38 13.10
CA VAL A 85 0.87 6.65 11.92
C VAL A 85 2.28 6.12 12.19
N SER A 86 2.68 5.03 11.53
CA SER A 86 4.06 4.52 11.66
C SER A 86 5.07 5.56 11.16
N ALA A 87 6.17 5.75 11.91
CA ALA A 87 7.32 6.54 11.45
C ALA A 87 8.01 5.87 10.24
N ASN A 88 7.91 4.54 10.15
CA ASN A 88 8.38 3.75 9.01
C ASN A 88 7.25 3.58 8.00
N THR A 89 7.13 4.51 7.08
CA THR A 89 6.14 4.47 5.99
C THR A 89 6.65 5.20 4.75
N TYR A 90 5.96 5.02 3.63
CA TYR A 90 6.09 5.90 2.48
C TYR A 90 5.47 7.27 2.81
N ILE A 91 6.07 8.33 2.27
CA ILE A 91 5.66 9.71 2.59
C ILE A 91 4.17 9.99 2.34
N ALA A 92 3.52 9.29 1.40
CA ALA A 92 2.11 9.49 1.05
C ALA A 92 1.17 9.37 2.25
N SER A 93 1.42 8.43 3.18
CA SER A 93 0.60 8.29 4.39
C SER A 93 0.65 9.54 5.27
N VAL A 94 1.81 10.20 5.37
CA VAL A 94 1.98 11.44 6.15
C VAL A 94 1.43 12.63 5.39
N LEU A 95 1.65 12.71 4.07
CA LEU A 95 1.10 13.76 3.21
C LEU A 95 -0.44 13.81 3.30
N ALA A 96 -1.11 12.67 3.27
CA ALA A 96 -2.56 12.61 3.37
C ALA A 96 -3.10 13.26 4.68
N ILE A 97 -2.38 13.09 5.77
CA ILE A 97 -2.71 13.69 7.07
C ILE A 97 -2.53 15.21 7.01
N THR A 98 -1.36 15.68 6.58
CA THR A 98 -1.03 17.11 6.58
C THR A 98 -1.81 17.89 5.53
N GLU A 99 -2.11 17.30 4.37
CA GLU A 99 -2.97 17.91 3.34
C GLU A 99 -4.39 18.18 3.86
N ASN A 100 -4.86 17.35 4.79
CA ASN A 100 -6.12 17.59 5.50
C ASN A 100 -6.00 18.56 6.67
N ARG A 101 -4.85 19.21 6.89
CA ARG A 101 -4.55 20.04 8.06
C ARG A 101 -4.75 19.30 9.38
N LEU A 102 -4.55 18.00 9.36
CA LEU A 102 -4.45 17.14 10.52
C LEU A 102 -2.99 17.04 10.94
N ARG A 103 -2.74 16.65 12.18
CA ARG A 103 -1.39 16.56 12.75
C ARG A 103 -0.91 15.10 12.80
N PRO A 104 0.16 14.72 12.10
CA PRO A 104 0.71 13.37 12.20
C PRO A 104 1.41 13.17 13.56
N VAL A 105 1.09 12.06 14.23
CA VAL A 105 1.82 11.56 15.40
C VAL A 105 2.55 10.29 14.96
N LEU A 106 3.86 10.42 14.77
CA LEU A 106 4.68 9.32 14.30
C LEU A 106 4.98 8.34 15.44
N VAL A 107 4.84 7.05 15.17
CA VAL A 107 5.06 5.96 16.13
C VAL A 107 6.11 5.00 15.57
N GLU A 108 7.12 4.62 16.38
CA GLU A 108 8.13 3.62 15.98
C GLU A 108 7.46 2.29 15.57
N PRO A 109 7.94 1.65 14.49
CA PRO A 109 7.41 0.38 14.05
C PRO A 109 7.77 -0.78 14.99
N ASP A 110 7.19 -1.93 14.73
CA ASP A 110 7.71 -3.22 15.15
C ASP A 110 8.95 -3.57 14.31
N GLU A 111 9.98 -4.12 14.97
CA GLU A 111 11.28 -4.35 14.32
C GLU A 111 11.24 -5.48 13.27
N ASP A 112 10.37 -6.46 13.46
CA ASP A 112 10.31 -7.63 12.61
C ASP A 112 9.34 -7.46 11.43
N SER A 113 8.16 -6.86 11.69
CA SER A 113 7.15 -6.63 10.65
C SER A 113 7.32 -5.32 9.90
N PHE A 114 8.10 -4.38 10.44
CA PHE A 114 8.28 -3.00 9.96
C PHE A 114 7.02 -2.14 10.00
N ASN A 115 5.92 -2.67 10.50
CA ASN A 115 4.61 -2.02 10.58
C ASN A 115 4.35 -1.38 11.95
N LEU A 116 3.26 -0.66 12.07
CA LEU A 116 2.84 0.00 13.30
C LEU A 116 2.79 -1.01 14.48
N CYS A 117 3.56 -0.75 15.53
CA CYS A 117 3.61 -1.60 16.72
C CYS A 117 2.43 -1.27 17.65
N PRO A 118 1.52 -2.23 17.97
CA PRO A 118 0.37 -1.96 18.83
C PRO A 118 0.74 -1.48 20.23
N LEU A 119 1.83 -2.00 20.81
CA LEU A 119 2.30 -1.59 22.15
C LEU A 119 2.81 -0.16 22.15
N LYS A 120 3.60 0.21 21.13
CA LYS A 120 4.12 1.58 20.99
C LYS A 120 3.00 2.55 20.62
N LEU A 121 2.02 2.12 19.82
CA LEU A 121 0.81 2.88 19.54
C LEU A 121 0.05 3.17 20.84
N ALA A 122 -0.23 2.14 21.65
CA ALA A 122 -0.95 2.31 22.92
C ALA A 122 -0.25 3.30 23.86
N ALA A 123 1.10 3.28 23.91
CA ALA A 123 1.91 4.21 24.72
C ALA A 123 1.91 5.64 24.16
N ALA A 124 1.71 5.82 22.84
CA ALA A 124 1.71 7.14 22.18
C ALA A 124 0.33 7.81 22.18
N LEU A 125 -0.75 7.10 22.56
CA LEU A 125 -2.09 7.65 22.51
C LEU A 125 -2.29 8.78 23.53
N THR A 126 -2.71 9.92 23.02
CA THR A 126 -3.13 11.12 23.78
C THR A 126 -4.57 11.49 23.42
N PRO A 127 -5.29 12.27 24.25
CA PRO A 127 -6.71 12.60 24.03
C PRO A 127 -7.02 13.35 22.71
N ASP A 128 -6.03 13.98 22.11
CA ASP A 128 -6.13 14.71 20.84
C ASP A 128 -5.94 13.80 19.60
N ILE A 129 -5.45 12.58 19.76
CA ILE A 129 -5.45 11.58 18.68
C ILE A 129 -6.89 11.10 18.47
N LYS A 130 -7.39 11.26 17.24
CA LYS A 130 -8.76 10.91 16.84
C LYS A 130 -8.80 9.75 15.83
N ALA A 131 -7.70 9.50 15.16
CA ALA A 131 -7.60 8.42 14.19
C ALA A 131 -6.24 7.73 14.23
N VAL A 132 -6.21 6.49 13.74
CA VAL A 132 -5.01 5.71 13.47
C VAL A 132 -4.96 5.40 11.98
N LEU A 133 -3.81 5.65 11.35
CA LEU A 133 -3.50 5.22 9.99
C LEU A 133 -2.55 4.02 10.06
N ALA A 134 -3.09 2.82 9.87
CA ALA A 134 -2.32 1.58 9.86
C ALA A 134 -1.83 1.28 8.44
N VAL A 135 -0.52 1.36 8.24
CA VAL A 135 0.11 1.04 6.95
C VAL A 135 0.46 -0.44 6.90
N HIS A 136 0.17 -1.10 5.78
CA HIS A 136 0.55 -2.48 5.51
C HIS A 136 1.78 -2.54 4.62
N LEU A 137 2.91 -2.12 5.18
CA LEU A 137 4.12 -1.86 4.45
C LEU A 137 4.70 -3.16 3.84
N TYR A 138 5.23 -3.06 2.63
CA TYR A 138 5.85 -4.15 1.86
C TYR A 138 4.90 -5.28 1.47
N GLY A 139 3.61 -5.17 1.84
CA GLY A 139 2.58 -6.18 1.57
C GLY A 139 2.29 -7.10 2.75
N GLN A 140 2.81 -6.80 3.96
CA GLN A 140 2.46 -7.49 5.19
C GLN A 140 1.43 -6.68 5.97
N LEU A 141 0.33 -7.32 6.37
CA LEU A 141 -0.61 -6.71 7.29
C LEU A 141 0.09 -6.31 8.60
N ALA A 142 -0.19 -5.10 9.09
CA ALA A 142 0.07 -4.75 10.48
C ALA A 142 -0.72 -5.71 11.40
N ASP A 143 -0.41 -5.73 12.69
CA ASP A 143 -1.17 -6.53 13.67
C ASP A 143 -2.59 -5.95 13.83
N MET A 144 -3.43 -6.19 12.82
CA MET A 144 -4.77 -5.61 12.74
C MET A 144 -5.71 -6.13 13.83
N PRO A 145 -5.63 -7.39 14.29
CA PRO A 145 -6.39 -7.83 15.46
C PRO A 145 -6.14 -6.95 16.69
N ALA A 146 -4.87 -6.67 17.02
CA ALA A 146 -4.52 -5.84 18.16
C ALA A 146 -4.84 -4.36 17.94
N ILE A 147 -4.49 -3.80 16.75
CA ILE A 147 -4.73 -2.39 16.42
C ILE A 147 -6.23 -2.08 16.38
N SER A 148 -7.04 -2.89 15.70
CA SER A 148 -8.49 -2.66 15.59
C SER A 148 -9.20 -2.79 16.94
N LYS A 149 -8.75 -3.70 17.79
CA LYS A 149 -9.23 -3.80 19.18
C LYS A 149 -8.93 -2.53 19.95
N LEU A 150 -7.68 -2.06 19.91
CA LEU A 150 -7.26 -0.83 20.59
C LEU A 150 -8.05 0.39 20.10
N CYS A 151 -8.24 0.54 18.79
CA CYS A 151 -9.03 1.64 18.24
C CYS A 151 -10.49 1.61 18.73
N ARG A 152 -11.15 0.45 18.72
CA ARG A 152 -12.52 0.31 19.24
C ARG A 152 -12.62 0.66 20.73
N GLU A 153 -11.68 0.19 21.55
CA GLU A 153 -11.67 0.47 23.01
C GLU A 153 -11.44 1.95 23.31
N ARG A 154 -10.79 2.69 22.42
CA ARG A 154 -10.46 4.11 22.57
C ARG A 154 -11.36 5.04 21.76
N GLY A 155 -12.33 4.51 21.00
CA GLY A 155 -13.22 5.31 20.16
C GLY A 155 -12.48 6.04 19.04
N LEU A 156 -11.41 5.46 18.47
CA LEU A 156 -10.59 6.03 17.41
C LEU A 156 -11.06 5.52 16.05
N LEU A 157 -11.06 6.40 15.06
CA LEU A 157 -11.23 6.01 13.66
C LEU A 157 -9.99 5.23 13.18
N LEU A 158 -10.21 4.21 12.37
CA LEU A 158 -9.14 3.37 11.83
C LEU A 158 -9.13 3.41 10.30
N LEU A 159 -8.09 4.02 9.74
CA LEU A 159 -7.81 4.02 8.30
C LEU A 159 -6.68 3.02 8.01
N GLU A 160 -6.86 2.18 6.99
CA GLU A 160 -5.80 1.32 6.48
C GLU A 160 -5.14 1.98 5.25
N ASP A 161 -3.82 2.05 5.21
CA ASP A 161 -3.08 2.23 3.97
C ASP A 161 -2.70 0.84 3.44
N ALA A 162 -3.54 0.32 2.56
CA ALA A 162 -3.41 -1.00 1.94
C ALA A 162 -2.77 -0.95 0.55
N ALA A 163 -2.12 0.16 0.19
CA ALA A 163 -1.51 0.39 -1.13
C ALA A 163 -0.51 -0.70 -1.58
N GLN A 164 0.00 -1.50 -0.66
CA GLN A 164 0.97 -2.57 -0.93
C GLN A 164 0.44 -3.97 -0.56
N ALA A 165 -0.78 -4.10 -0.03
CA ALA A 165 -1.25 -5.31 0.63
C ALA A 165 -2.49 -5.95 -0.01
N HIS A 166 -2.66 -5.83 -1.32
CA HIS A 166 -3.79 -6.38 -2.07
C HIS A 166 -3.92 -7.90 -1.87
N GLY A 167 -4.86 -8.32 -1.02
CA GLY A 167 -5.15 -9.73 -0.72
C GLY A 167 -4.33 -10.33 0.42
N ALA A 168 -3.55 -9.54 1.16
CA ALA A 168 -3.03 -9.97 2.46
C ALA A 168 -4.20 -10.17 3.43
N GLN A 169 -4.19 -11.24 4.23
CA GLN A 169 -5.29 -11.56 5.14
C GLN A 169 -4.83 -12.18 6.45
N ILE A 170 -5.58 -11.92 7.52
CA ILE A 170 -5.48 -12.58 8.83
C ILE A 170 -6.89 -13.07 9.16
N ASP A 171 -7.04 -14.34 9.58
CA ASP A 171 -8.32 -14.95 9.94
C ASP A 171 -9.40 -14.74 8.84
N SER A 172 -9.00 -14.88 7.56
CA SER A 172 -9.86 -14.68 6.38
C SER A 172 -10.35 -13.23 6.17
N ILE A 173 -9.92 -12.26 6.98
CA ILE A 173 -10.22 -10.85 6.80
C ILE A 173 -9.06 -10.21 6.01
N LYS A 174 -9.36 -9.71 4.82
CA LYS A 174 -8.36 -9.10 3.94
C LYS A 174 -8.00 -7.67 4.39
N ALA A 175 -6.81 -7.22 3.99
CA ALA A 175 -6.46 -5.82 3.99
C ALA A 175 -7.57 -5.02 3.29
N GLY A 176 -8.01 -3.95 3.91
CA GLY A 176 -9.13 -3.13 3.43
C GLY A 176 -10.50 -3.46 4.02
N ALA A 177 -10.59 -4.48 4.89
CA ALA A 177 -11.81 -4.84 5.59
C ALA A 177 -11.72 -4.75 7.13
N TRP A 178 -10.56 -4.42 7.67
CA TRP A 178 -10.31 -4.28 9.11
C TRP A 178 -10.75 -2.94 9.67
N GLY A 179 -10.32 -1.84 9.03
CA GLY A 179 -10.59 -0.47 9.43
C GLY A 179 -12.01 0.01 9.15
N ASP A 180 -12.30 1.26 9.49
CA ASP A 180 -13.52 1.95 9.08
C ASP A 180 -13.46 2.32 7.60
N ALA A 181 -12.26 2.58 7.11
CA ALA A 181 -11.94 2.79 5.70
C ALA A 181 -10.53 2.28 5.38
N ALA A 182 -10.25 2.04 4.09
CA ALA A 182 -8.94 1.65 3.61
C ALA A 182 -8.66 2.22 2.22
N ALA A 183 -7.43 2.67 1.99
CA ALA A 183 -6.98 3.20 0.71
C ALA A 183 -6.07 2.20 -0.02
N PHE A 184 -6.28 2.09 -1.32
CA PHE A 184 -5.50 1.25 -2.23
C PHE A 184 -4.88 2.08 -3.35
N SER A 185 -3.66 1.71 -3.72
CA SER A 185 -2.99 2.23 -4.92
C SER A 185 -2.92 1.12 -5.96
N PHE A 186 -3.27 1.43 -7.18
CA PHE A 186 -3.10 0.54 -8.33
C PHE A 186 -2.01 1.05 -9.27
N TYR A 187 -1.03 1.80 -8.75
CA TYR A 187 0.15 2.17 -9.51
C TYR A 187 0.76 0.93 -10.21
N PRO A 188 1.28 1.02 -11.44
CA PRO A 188 1.62 -0.16 -12.27
C PRO A 188 2.47 -1.23 -11.61
N THR A 189 3.32 -0.88 -10.62
CA THR A 189 4.18 -1.84 -9.91
C THR A 189 3.49 -2.59 -8.78
N LYS A 190 2.26 -2.20 -8.40
CA LYS A 190 1.51 -2.85 -7.32
C LYS A 190 1.09 -4.27 -7.70
N ASN A 191 0.80 -5.11 -6.70
CA ASN A 191 0.36 -6.49 -6.94
C ASN A 191 -0.87 -6.54 -7.85
N LEU A 192 -1.81 -5.61 -7.67
CA LEU A 192 -2.84 -5.27 -8.64
C LEU A 192 -2.49 -3.90 -9.21
N GLY A 193 -1.82 -3.85 -10.36
CA GLY A 193 -1.39 -2.60 -10.99
C GLY A 193 -2.19 -2.30 -12.26
N ALA A 194 -2.65 -1.07 -12.40
CA ALA A 194 -3.21 -0.51 -13.62
C ALA A 194 -2.14 -0.30 -14.71
N LEU A 195 -2.48 0.34 -15.81
CA LEU A 195 -1.53 0.78 -16.85
C LEU A 195 -1.29 2.31 -16.80
N GLY A 196 -1.46 2.89 -15.64
CA GLY A 196 -1.28 4.29 -15.28
C GLY A 196 -1.60 4.46 -13.79
N ASP A 197 -1.85 5.69 -13.35
CA ASP A 197 -2.31 5.92 -11.99
C ASP A 197 -3.75 5.47 -11.80
N ALA A 198 -4.02 4.89 -10.64
CA ALA A 198 -5.35 4.48 -10.20
C ALA A 198 -5.32 4.20 -8.68
N GLY A 199 -6.44 4.39 -8.02
CA GLY A 199 -6.63 4.10 -6.61
C GLY A 199 -8.08 3.75 -6.29
N ALA A 200 -8.32 3.31 -5.07
CA ALA A 200 -9.66 3.14 -4.53
C ALA A 200 -9.67 3.29 -3.01
N LEU A 201 -10.81 3.70 -2.50
CA LEU A 201 -11.17 3.62 -1.09
C LEU A 201 -12.19 2.49 -0.91
N THR A 202 -11.98 1.63 0.10
CA THR A 202 -13.04 0.77 0.64
C THR A 202 -13.47 1.32 2.00
N CYS A 203 -14.75 1.20 2.36
CA CYS A 203 -15.24 1.63 3.66
C CYS A 203 -16.50 0.90 4.09
N LYS A 204 -16.76 0.91 5.41
CA LYS A 204 -17.92 0.25 6.03
C LYS A 204 -19.16 1.12 6.02
N ASP A 205 -19.00 2.43 6.19
CA ASP A 205 -20.10 3.39 6.35
C ASP A 205 -20.56 3.93 4.99
N ALA A 206 -21.87 3.79 4.71
CA ALA A 206 -22.48 4.26 3.46
C ALA A 206 -22.41 5.78 3.29
N LYS A 207 -22.55 6.56 4.39
CA LYS A 207 -22.47 8.02 4.34
C LYS A 207 -21.06 8.47 4.00
N HIS A 208 -20.05 7.76 4.54
CA HIS A 208 -18.66 8.03 4.18
C HIS A 208 -18.40 7.72 2.70
N ALA A 209 -18.89 6.58 2.19
CA ALA A 209 -18.78 6.24 0.76
C ALA A 209 -19.45 7.30 -0.14
N GLU A 210 -20.65 7.76 0.20
CA GLU A 210 -21.37 8.81 -0.54
C GLU A 210 -20.61 10.14 -0.51
N MET A 211 -20.08 10.54 0.66
CA MET A 211 -19.28 11.75 0.80
C MET A 211 -18.02 11.68 -0.07
N VAL A 212 -17.30 10.56 -0.07
CA VAL A 212 -16.10 10.38 -0.91
C VAL A 212 -16.47 10.38 -2.40
N ARG A 213 -17.60 9.77 -2.80
CA ARG A 213 -18.09 9.85 -4.19
C ARG A 213 -18.38 11.28 -4.64
N ALA A 214 -18.92 12.10 -3.75
CA ALA A 214 -19.11 13.53 -4.04
C ALA A 214 -17.75 14.25 -4.12
N LEU A 215 -16.90 14.08 -3.12
CA LEU A 215 -15.60 14.75 -3.02
C LEU A 215 -14.73 14.49 -4.26
N ARG A 216 -14.59 13.23 -4.71
CA ARG A 216 -13.76 12.88 -5.88
C ARG A 216 -14.19 13.56 -7.18
N ASN A 217 -15.40 14.11 -7.22
CA ASN A 217 -15.99 14.74 -8.39
C ASN A 217 -16.46 16.18 -8.08
N TYR A 218 -15.52 17.02 -7.68
CA TYR A 218 -15.77 18.45 -7.36
C TYR A 218 -16.77 18.67 -6.22
N GLY A 219 -17.00 17.70 -5.35
CA GLY A 219 -18.02 17.77 -4.29
C GLY A 219 -19.46 17.70 -4.81
N SER A 220 -19.66 17.16 -6.02
CA SER A 220 -20.95 17.11 -6.70
C SER A 220 -21.70 15.81 -6.42
N LYS A 221 -22.93 15.93 -5.93
CA LYS A 221 -23.87 14.81 -5.83
C LYS A 221 -24.70 14.64 -7.12
N GLU A 222 -25.08 15.77 -7.71
CA GLU A 222 -25.83 15.83 -8.97
C GLU A 222 -25.11 16.81 -9.91
N LYS A 223 -25.31 16.66 -11.22
CA LYS A 223 -24.67 17.50 -12.23
C LYS A 223 -24.94 18.98 -11.92
N TYR A 224 -23.87 19.76 -11.78
CA TYR A 224 -23.86 21.19 -11.45
C TYR A 224 -24.33 21.56 -10.03
N LEU A 225 -24.54 20.59 -9.12
CA LEU A 225 -24.83 20.85 -7.71
C LEU A 225 -23.67 20.34 -6.84
N ASN A 226 -22.81 21.26 -6.41
CA ASN A 226 -21.67 20.97 -5.55
C ASN A 226 -22.05 21.23 -4.09
N LEU A 227 -22.06 20.21 -3.26
CA LEU A 227 -22.44 20.28 -1.84
C LEU A 227 -21.27 20.66 -0.94
N VAL A 228 -20.07 20.26 -1.33
CA VAL A 228 -18.82 20.52 -0.62
C VAL A 228 -17.73 20.87 -1.65
N GLN A 229 -16.62 21.46 -1.18
CA GLN A 229 -15.46 21.66 -2.03
C GLN A 229 -14.72 20.35 -2.22
N GLY A 230 -14.62 19.83 -3.42
CA GLY A 230 -13.93 18.60 -3.74
C GLY A 230 -12.97 18.74 -4.93
N PRO A 231 -11.91 17.92 -5.00
CA PRO A 231 -10.99 17.88 -6.13
C PRO A 231 -11.59 17.12 -7.33
N ASN A 232 -10.77 16.98 -8.37
CA ASN A 232 -11.02 16.09 -9.50
C ASN A 232 -10.15 14.83 -9.37
N ASP A 233 -10.63 13.83 -8.59
CA ASP A 233 -9.90 12.63 -8.21
C ASP A 233 -10.68 11.36 -8.60
N ARG A 234 -10.94 11.19 -9.89
CA ARG A 234 -11.74 10.08 -10.42
C ARG A 234 -10.86 8.96 -10.99
N LEU A 235 -11.30 7.74 -10.83
CA LEU A 235 -10.75 6.60 -11.56
C LEU A 235 -11.22 6.65 -13.01
N ASP A 236 -10.30 6.52 -13.97
CA ASP A 236 -10.62 6.44 -15.40
C ASP A 236 -11.25 5.10 -15.76
N GLU A 237 -12.24 5.11 -16.70
CA GLU A 237 -12.86 3.89 -17.25
C GLU A 237 -11.81 2.92 -17.82
N MET A 238 -10.81 3.44 -18.50
CA MET A 238 -9.76 2.63 -19.09
C MET A 238 -8.96 1.86 -18.03
N GLN A 239 -8.57 2.52 -16.95
CA GLN A 239 -7.85 1.88 -15.86
C GLN A 239 -8.74 0.89 -15.10
N ALA A 240 -10.01 1.22 -14.87
CA ALA A 240 -10.98 0.30 -14.27
C ALA A 240 -11.14 -0.98 -15.09
N ALA A 241 -11.28 -0.87 -16.41
CA ALA A 241 -11.38 -2.01 -17.32
C ALA A 241 -10.14 -2.92 -17.27
N PHE A 242 -8.94 -2.34 -17.20
CA PHE A 242 -7.67 -3.10 -17.05
C PHE A 242 -7.58 -3.79 -15.69
N LEU A 243 -7.95 -3.11 -14.61
CA LEU A 243 -7.95 -3.66 -13.26
C LEU A 243 -8.90 -4.85 -13.14
N ARG A 244 -10.10 -4.80 -13.76
CA ARG A 244 -11.05 -5.90 -13.80
C ARG A 244 -10.50 -7.16 -14.47
N VAL A 245 -9.68 -6.99 -15.53
CA VAL A 245 -8.98 -8.13 -16.17
C VAL A 245 -8.00 -8.75 -15.19
N LYS A 246 -7.15 -7.93 -14.55
CA LYS A 246 -6.05 -8.39 -13.69
C LYS A 246 -6.52 -8.89 -12.33
N LEU A 247 -7.61 -8.38 -11.78
CA LEU A 247 -8.19 -8.80 -10.51
C LEU A 247 -8.48 -10.31 -10.47
N LYS A 248 -8.91 -10.89 -11.59
CA LYS A 248 -9.22 -12.32 -11.72
C LYS A 248 -8.00 -13.23 -11.47
N CYS A 249 -6.80 -12.71 -11.65
CA CYS A 249 -5.55 -13.47 -11.51
C CYS A 249 -4.76 -13.13 -10.23
N LEU A 250 -5.18 -12.10 -9.48
CA LEU A 250 -4.43 -11.56 -8.36
C LEU A 250 -4.11 -12.60 -7.27
N ASP A 251 -5.06 -13.47 -6.91
CA ASP A 251 -4.83 -14.50 -5.90
C ASP A 251 -3.79 -15.53 -6.36
N ALA A 252 -3.78 -15.89 -7.65
CA ALA A 252 -2.76 -16.76 -8.22
C ALA A 252 -1.37 -16.10 -8.23
N ASP A 253 -1.32 -14.81 -8.59
CA ASP A 253 -0.10 -14.01 -8.58
C ASP A 253 0.48 -13.86 -7.17
N ASN A 254 -0.37 -13.65 -6.16
CA ASN A 254 0.05 -13.61 -4.77
C ASN A 254 0.56 -14.98 -4.28
N ARG A 255 -0.06 -16.09 -4.68
CA ARG A 255 0.46 -17.43 -4.37
C ARG A 255 1.86 -17.64 -4.96
N HIS A 256 2.09 -17.22 -6.20
CA HIS A 256 3.43 -17.31 -6.82
C HIS A 256 4.46 -16.46 -6.06
N ARG A 257 4.13 -15.22 -5.69
CA ARG A 257 5.01 -14.38 -4.86
C ARG A 257 5.35 -15.03 -3.52
N ARG A 258 4.35 -15.63 -2.85
CA ARG A 258 4.59 -16.40 -1.61
C ARG A 258 5.55 -17.59 -1.83
N ALA A 259 5.39 -18.32 -2.92
CA ALA A 259 6.31 -19.43 -3.25
C ALA A 259 7.74 -18.93 -3.46
N VAL A 260 7.95 -17.85 -4.21
CA VAL A 260 9.26 -17.22 -4.38
C VAL A 260 9.84 -16.76 -3.04
N ALA A 261 9.04 -16.07 -2.22
CA ALA A 261 9.47 -15.58 -0.91
C ALA A 261 9.84 -16.72 0.05
N LEU A 262 9.07 -17.81 0.02
CA LEU A 262 9.35 -19.00 0.84
C LEU A 262 10.71 -19.62 0.44
N ARG A 263 11.01 -19.68 -0.85
CA ARG A 263 12.32 -20.14 -1.32
C ARG A 263 13.45 -19.24 -0.83
N TYR A 264 13.32 -17.92 -0.96
CA TYR A 264 14.33 -16.98 -0.44
C TYR A 264 14.55 -17.17 1.06
N ARG A 265 13.50 -17.26 1.86
CA ARG A 265 13.58 -17.49 3.31
C ARG A 265 14.23 -18.83 3.68
N ASN A 266 14.00 -19.87 2.87
CA ASN A 266 14.51 -21.22 3.13
C ASN A 266 15.88 -21.50 2.52
N GLU A 267 16.29 -20.80 1.47
CA GLU A 267 17.51 -21.13 0.72
C GLU A 267 18.65 -20.13 1.01
N ILE A 268 18.37 -18.83 1.25
CA ILE A 268 19.40 -17.84 1.61
C ILE A 268 19.97 -18.18 2.99
N ARG A 269 21.29 -18.31 3.06
CA ARG A 269 22.04 -18.69 4.29
C ARG A 269 23.06 -17.65 4.72
N ASN A 270 23.20 -16.53 4.01
CA ASN A 270 24.22 -15.54 4.31
C ASN A 270 23.91 -14.80 5.64
N PRO A 271 24.75 -14.97 6.69
CA PRO A 271 24.51 -14.37 7.99
C PRO A 271 24.64 -12.83 8.02
N ALA A 272 25.26 -12.23 6.99
CA ALA A 272 25.35 -10.78 6.83
C ALA A 272 24.04 -10.13 6.30
N VAL A 273 23.04 -10.96 5.95
CA VAL A 273 21.75 -10.53 5.37
C VAL A 273 20.61 -10.95 6.29
N ARG A 274 19.98 -9.99 6.98
CA ARG A 274 18.79 -10.27 7.80
C ARG A 274 17.57 -10.39 6.88
N LEU A 275 16.95 -11.56 6.89
CA LEU A 275 15.75 -11.85 6.11
C LEU A 275 14.48 -11.33 6.81
N PRO A 276 13.40 -11.03 6.05
CA PRO A 276 12.12 -10.63 6.63
C PRO A 276 11.44 -11.78 7.36
N THR A 277 10.70 -11.44 8.41
CA THR A 277 9.85 -12.37 9.16
C THR A 277 8.37 -12.13 8.86
N VAL A 278 7.56 -13.19 8.90
CA VAL A 278 6.10 -13.12 8.87
C VAL A 278 5.58 -13.39 10.27
N ARG A 279 4.88 -12.40 10.85
CA ARG A 279 4.47 -12.46 12.27
C ARG A 279 3.15 -13.22 12.49
N VAL A 280 2.21 -13.13 11.56
CA VAL A 280 0.83 -13.62 11.76
C VAL A 280 0.38 -14.43 10.53
N GLY A 281 0.86 -15.68 10.42
CA GLY A 281 0.48 -16.57 9.33
C GLY A 281 0.96 -16.13 7.93
N GLU A 282 1.24 -17.07 7.05
CA GLU A 282 1.81 -16.80 5.73
C GLU A 282 0.89 -15.98 4.82
N ASP A 283 -0.44 -16.08 5.00
CA ASP A 283 -1.42 -15.31 4.22
C ASP A 283 -1.45 -13.82 4.56
N SER A 284 -0.88 -13.43 5.71
CA SER A 284 -0.78 -12.02 6.09
C SER A 284 0.21 -11.21 5.23
N HIS A 285 0.97 -11.87 4.35
CA HIS A 285 1.96 -11.22 3.50
C HIS A 285 1.77 -11.61 2.02
N VAL A 286 1.60 -10.61 1.15
CA VAL A 286 1.49 -10.79 -0.31
C VAL A 286 2.77 -10.47 -1.05
N TRP A 287 3.83 -10.17 -0.32
CA TRP A 287 5.17 -9.96 -0.85
C TRP A 287 5.19 -8.98 -2.03
N HIS A 288 4.60 -7.82 -1.80
CA HIS A 288 4.76 -6.71 -2.74
C HIS A 288 6.25 -6.42 -2.96
N LEU A 289 7.00 -6.41 -1.86
CA LEU A 289 8.45 -6.32 -1.85
C LEU A 289 9.02 -7.41 -0.95
N PHE A 290 10.21 -7.93 -1.31
CA PHE A 290 11.01 -8.78 -0.44
C PHE A 290 12.18 -7.96 0.11
N ILE A 291 12.05 -7.51 1.36
CA ILE A 291 13.00 -6.61 2.01
C ILE A 291 14.01 -7.39 2.83
N VAL A 292 15.29 -7.14 2.58
CA VAL A 292 16.38 -7.60 3.45
C VAL A 292 17.04 -6.41 4.14
N ARG A 293 17.68 -6.63 5.30
CA ARG A 293 18.51 -5.62 5.95
C ARG A 293 19.98 -6.04 5.90
N VAL A 294 20.84 -5.09 5.58
CA VAL A 294 22.30 -5.27 5.48
C VAL A 294 23.01 -4.06 6.08
N ALA A 295 24.14 -4.28 6.74
CA ALA A 295 24.88 -3.19 7.39
C ALA A 295 25.47 -2.19 6.38
N ASP A 296 26.04 -2.67 5.28
CA ASP A 296 26.56 -1.87 4.17
C ASP A 296 25.70 -2.04 2.92
N ARG A 297 24.66 -1.19 2.81
CA ARG A 297 23.73 -1.21 1.69
C ARG A 297 24.40 -0.96 0.34
N ALA A 298 25.33 -0.01 0.29
CA ALA A 298 25.97 0.37 -0.98
C ALA A 298 26.82 -0.78 -1.53
N ARG A 299 27.62 -1.41 -0.66
CA ARG A 299 28.42 -2.58 -1.02
C ARG A 299 27.55 -3.77 -1.44
N PHE A 300 26.47 -4.02 -0.72
CA PHE A 300 25.52 -5.07 -1.08
C PHE A 300 24.88 -4.84 -2.45
N GLN A 301 24.36 -3.63 -2.72
CA GLN A 301 23.77 -3.30 -4.02
C GLN A 301 24.78 -3.43 -5.17
N HIS A 302 26.04 -3.02 -4.94
CA HIS A 302 27.11 -3.19 -5.93
C HIS A 302 27.38 -4.67 -6.21
N ALA A 303 27.46 -5.52 -5.18
CA ALA A 303 27.67 -6.97 -5.33
C ALA A 303 26.49 -7.62 -6.09
N MET A 304 25.25 -7.26 -5.79
CA MET A 304 24.06 -7.76 -6.52
C MET A 304 24.11 -7.35 -7.99
N ALA A 305 24.42 -6.09 -8.28
CA ALA A 305 24.54 -5.59 -9.65
C ALA A 305 25.64 -6.31 -10.43
N ALA A 306 26.81 -6.57 -9.81
CA ALA A 306 27.91 -7.34 -10.40
C ALA A 306 27.50 -8.79 -10.71
N ALA A 307 26.61 -9.39 -9.90
CA ALA A 307 26.01 -10.69 -10.15
C ALA A 307 24.84 -10.69 -11.15
N GLY A 308 24.48 -9.51 -11.70
CA GLY A 308 23.36 -9.33 -12.63
C GLY A 308 21.98 -9.31 -11.96
N VAL A 309 21.90 -9.06 -10.66
CA VAL A 309 20.64 -8.95 -9.89
C VAL A 309 20.36 -7.48 -9.61
N GLN A 310 19.25 -6.96 -10.13
CA GLN A 310 18.82 -5.59 -9.86
C GLN A 310 18.15 -5.50 -8.48
N THR A 311 18.47 -4.45 -7.74
CA THR A 311 17.88 -4.17 -6.41
C THR A 311 17.38 -2.73 -6.32
N GLN A 312 16.45 -2.45 -5.40
CA GLN A 312 15.97 -1.11 -5.11
C GLN A 312 15.95 -0.84 -3.60
N VAL A 313 15.68 0.40 -3.21
CA VAL A 313 15.57 0.80 -1.80
C VAL A 313 14.18 1.38 -1.53
N HIS A 314 13.44 0.76 -0.63
CA HIS A 314 12.13 1.21 -0.18
C HIS A 314 12.11 1.30 1.37
N TYR A 315 12.46 2.50 1.99
CA TYR A 315 12.76 3.77 1.33
C TYR A 315 14.06 4.33 1.93
N PRO A 316 14.83 5.18 1.21
CA PRO A 316 16.15 5.61 1.71
C PRO A 316 16.08 6.65 2.83
N ILE A 317 15.00 7.45 2.90
CA ILE A 317 14.84 8.57 3.85
C ILE A 317 13.46 8.46 4.50
N PRO A 318 13.35 8.40 5.83
CA PRO A 318 12.06 8.36 6.52
C PRO A 318 11.34 9.71 6.46
N PRO A 319 10.00 9.75 6.59
CA PRO A 319 9.21 10.98 6.46
C PRO A 319 9.70 12.15 7.33
N HIS A 320 10.05 11.91 8.59
CA HIS A 320 10.52 12.96 9.50
C HIS A 320 11.91 13.53 9.17
N LYS A 321 12.63 12.93 8.24
CA LYS A 321 13.93 13.44 7.74
C LYS A 321 13.81 14.00 6.32
N GLN A 322 12.63 14.00 5.72
CA GLN A 322 12.40 14.62 4.42
C GLN A 322 12.43 16.15 4.53
N ALA A 323 13.02 16.81 3.53
CA ALA A 323 13.07 18.28 3.48
C ALA A 323 11.67 18.92 3.52
N ALA A 324 10.66 18.25 2.97
CA ALA A 324 9.28 18.69 2.99
C ALA A 324 8.70 18.84 4.41
N TYR A 325 9.26 18.14 5.40
CA TYR A 325 8.82 18.14 6.79
C TYR A 325 9.87 18.71 7.76
N ALA A 326 10.86 19.43 7.25
CA ALA A 326 11.95 19.96 8.07
C ALA A 326 11.50 20.95 9.14
N GLN A 327 10.32 21.56 8.99
CA GLN A 327 9.75 22.50 9.98
C GLN A 327 8.76 21.81 10.91
N GLU A 328 7.82 21.02 10.35
CA GLU A 328 6.71 20.41 11.09
C GLU A 328 7.17 19.25 12.00
N LEU A 329 8.19 18.51 11.57
CA LEU A 329 8.70 17.34 12.30
C LEU A 329 10.12 17.56 12.83
N VAL A 330 10.50 18.82 13.02
CA VAL A 330 11.83 19.22 13.53
C VAL A 330 12.12 18.58 14.88
N GLY A 331 13.37 18.12 15.07
CA GLY A 331 13.84 17.55 16.33
C GLY A 331 13.35 16.12 16.63
N LEU A 332 12.47 15.56 15.81
CA LEU A 332 12.06 14.17 15.99
C LEU A 332 13.18 13.21 15.58
N SER A 333 13.37 12.16 16.38
CA SER A 333 14.30 11.07 16.13
C SER A 333 13.64 9.74 16.46
N PHE A 334 13.74 8.79 15.53
CA PHE A 334 13.17 7.47 15.63
C PHE A 334 14.26 6.46 15.29
N THR A 335 14.93 5.98 16.34
CA THR A 335 16.17 5.18 16.22
C THR A 335 15.99 3.93 15.36
N LEU A 336 14.90 3.18 15.58
CA LEU A 336 14.62 1.96 14.83
C LEU A 336 14.25 2.29 13.39
N THR A 337 13.36 3.26 13.16
CA THR A 337 12.96 3.73 11.82
C THR A 337 14.18 4.17 11.02
N GLU A 338 15.05 5.00 11.61
CA GLU A 338 16.24 5.51 10.94
C GLU A 338 17.24 4.38 10.60
N ALA A 339 17.37 3.37 11.48
CA ALA A 339 18.17 2.18 11.19
C ALA A 339 17.58 1.37 10.03
N ILE A 340 16.27 1.11 10.04
CA ILE A 340 15.60 0.42 8.94
C ILE A 340 15.86 1.13 7.60
N HIS A 341 15.64 2.43 7.52
CA HIS A 341 15.85 3.21 6.29
C HIS A 341 17.31 3.24 5.80
N ARG A 342 18.29 3.07 6.70
CA ARG A 342 19.71 2.92 6.30
C ARG A 342 20.01 1.55 5.72
N GLU A 343 19.38 0.49 6.22
CA GLU A 343 19.78 -0.91 6.02
C GLU A 343 18.95 -1.65 4.96
N VAL A 344 17.71 -1.23 4.67
CA VAL A 344 16.81 -1.96 3.80
C VAL A 344 17.25 -1.97 2.34
N VAL A 345 17.14 -3.15 1.73
CA VAL A 345 17.26 -3.39 0.28
C VAL A 345 16.15 -4.31 -0.16
N SER A 346 15.54 -4.02 -1.29
CA SER A 346 14.50 -4.84 -1.91
C SER A 346 15.13 -5.77 -2.95
N LEU A 347 14.95 -7.07 -2.78
CA LEU A 347 15.30 -8.09 -3.78
C LEU A 347 14.19 -8.24 -4.82
N PRO A 348 14.51 -8.74 -6.05
CA PRO A 348 13.51 -9.01 -7.06
C PRO A 348 12.43 -9.96 -6.56
N ILE A 349 11.17 -9.62 -6.78
CA ILE A 349 10.03 -10.50 -6.55
C ILE A 349 8.87 -10.10 -7.46
N SER A 350 8.34 -11.06 -8.22
CA SER A 350 7.23 -10.79 -9.14
C SER A 350 6.45 -12.06 -9.46
N PRO A 351 5.22 -11.98 -10.00
CA PRO A 351 4.43 -13.15 -10.37
C PRO A 351 4.93 -13.86 -11.66
N VAL A 352 6.01 -13.37 -12.26
CA VAL A 352 6.59 -13.94 -13.49
C VAL A 352 8.03 -14.41 -13.31
N MET A 353 8.54 -14.40 -12.07
CA MET A 353 9.90 -14.92 -11.81
C MET A 353 9.98 -16.43 -12.07
N THR A 354 11.01 -16.81 -12.83
CA THR A 354 11.31 -18.21 -13.10
C THR A 354 12.13 -18.82 -11.96
N GLU A 355 12.09 -20.16 -11.85
CA GLU A 355 12.92 -20.94 -10.93
C GLU A 355 14.42 -20.59 -11.06
N THR A 356 14.89 -20.41 -12.29
CA THR A 356 16.28 -20.06 -12.59
C THR A 356 16.64 -18.65 -12.06
N GLN A 357 15.72 -17.69 -12.20
CA GLN A 357 15.92 -16.34 -11.66
C GLN A 357 15.94 -16.34 -10.13
N VAL A 358 15.05 -17.12 -9.49
CA VAL A 358 15.02 -17.27 -8.03
C VAL A 358 16.34 -17.86 -7.54
N ALA A 359 16.82 -18.94 -8.15
CA ALA A 359 18.10 -19.56 -7.80
C ALA A 359 19.29 -18.61 -8.00
N ALA A 360 19.28 -17.79 -9.06
CA ALA A 360 20.31 -16.77 -9.30
C ALA A 360 20.36 -15.70 -8.21
N VAL A 361 19.20 -15.23 -7.73
CA VAL A 361 19.12 -14.28 -6.60
C VAL A 361 19.69 -14.91 -5.33
N VAL A 362 19.28 -16.14 -4.98
CA VAL A 362 19.80 -16.86 -3.81
C VAL A 362 21.31 -16.97 -3.87
N ALA A 363 21.86 -17.47 -5.00
CA ALA A 363 23.30 -17.62 -5.18
C ALA A 363 24.05 -16.29 -5.06
N ALA A 364 23.51 -15.19 -5.62
CA ALA A 364 24.11 -13.87 -5.53
C ALA A 364 24.15 -13.36 -4.08
N VAL A 365 23.05 -13.52 -3.34
CA VAL A 365 22.96 -13.10 -1.93
C VAL A 365 23.92 -13.93 -1.06
N ASP A 366 24.01 -15.23 -1.27
CA ASP A 366 24.91 -16.10 -0.49
C ASP A 366 26.40 -15.90 -0.82
N ALA A 367 26.71 -15.42 -2.01
CA ALA A 367 28.06 -15.05 -2.41
C ALA A 367 28.54 -13.72 -1.84
N TYR A 368 27.64 -12.84 -1.36
CA TYR A 368 28.00 -11.54 -0.78
C TYR A 368 28.87 -11.70 0.47
N ARG A 369 29.92 -10.87 0.58
CA ARG A 369 30.79 -10.77 1.75
C ARG A 369 30.70 -9.34 2.30
N ALA A 370 30.32 -9.21 3.57
CA ALA A 370 30.18 -7.94 4.28
C ALA A 370 31.52 -7.22 4.46
#